data_93afc84d13c10fb94b46ed3eb643a59c
#
_entry.id   93afc84d13c10fb94b46ed3eb643a59c
#
_cell.length_a   1.000
_cell.length_b   1.000
_cell.length_c   1.000
_cell.angle_alpha   90.00
_cell.angle_beta   90.00
_cell.angle_gamma   90.00
#
_symmetry.space_group_name_H-M   'P 1'
#
loop_
_entity.id
_entity.type
_entity.pdbx_description
1 polymer ?
#
loop_
_entity_poly.entity_id
_entity_poly.type
_entity_poly.pdbx_seq_one_letter_code
_entity_poly.pdbx_strand_id
1 'polypeptide(L)'
;MQIGEKIRKVREAKGLSQKQVALSLGMDQAQYSRIENGKTDPSFSNVNKITASLGVDLSELFRSDEVFKEVNSHDKTLIEKLSIIEKLEDKEKQAFYSILDALVAKKKMKDTLSNAIGLAS
;
A
#
# COMPACT_ATOMS: atom_id res chain seq x y z
N MET A 1 4.74 -2.81 7.42
CA MET A 1 4.84 -3.63 6.20
C MET A 1 5.02 -2.72 4.99
N GLN A 2 6.00 -3.02 4.17
CA GLN A 2 6.26 -2.25 2.97
C GLN A 2 5.23 -2.57 1.88
N ILE A 3 4.99 -1.61 0.99
CA ILE A 3 3.98 -1.79 -0.06
C ILE A 3 4.32 -2.93 -1.02
N GLY A 4 5.61 -3.11 -1.34
CA GLY A 4 6.03 -4.22 -2.20
C GLY A 4 5.65 -5.58 -1.66
N GLU A 5 5.77 -5.75 -0.36
CA GLU A 5 5.39 -6.98 0.32
C GLU A 5 3.88 -7.24 0.26
N LYS A 6 3.08 -6.19 0.40
CA LYS A 6 1.63 -6.29 0.26
C LYS A 6 1.25 -6.67 -1.16
N ILE A 7 1.88 -6.06 -2.15
CA ILE A 7 1.65 -6.37 -3.56
C ILE A 7 1.97 -7.84 -3.82
N ARG A 8 3.10 -8.32 -3.32
CA ARG A 8 3.50 -9.72 -3.50
C ARG A 8 2.47 -10.67 -2.91
N LYS A 9 2.00 -10.42 -1.71
CA LYS A 9 1.02 -11.28 -1.04
C LYS A 9 -0.29 -11.35 -1.83
N VAL A 10 -0.77 -10.23 -2.32
CA VAL A 10 -1.98 -10.21 -3.15
C VAL A 10 -1.75 -10.96 -4.45
N ARG A 11 -0.61 -10.74 -5.10
CA ARG A 11 -0.25 -11.44 -6.34
C ARG A 11 -0.24 -12.95 -6.15
N GLU A 12 0.42 -13.42 -5.10
CA GLU A 12 0.51 -14.85 -4.80
C GLU A 12 -0.86 -15.43 -4.47
N ALA A 13 -1.69 -14.70 -3.73
CA ALA A 13 -3.04 -15.13 -3.41
C ALA A 13 -3.91 -15.27 -4.67
N LYS A 14 -3.64 -14.48 -5.71
CA LYS A 14 -4.32 -14.57 -6.99
C LYS A 14 -3.72 -15.64 -7.92
N GLY A 15 -2.64 -16.29 -7.52
CA GLY A 15 -2.00 -17.31 -8.33
C GLY A 15 -1.24 -16.77 -9.55
N LEU A 16 -0.84 -15.50 -9.51
CA LEU A 16 -0.16 -14.85 -10.62
C LEU A 16 1.35 -14.84 -10.40
N SER A 17 2.11 -14.93 -11.51
CA SER A 17 3.56 -14.79 -11.47
C SER A 17 3.96 -13.31 -11.60
N GLN A 18 5.20 -12.99 -11.19
CA GLN A 18 5.75 -11.66 -11.42
C GLN A 18 5.76 -11.30 -12.90
N LYS A 19 6.09 -12.28 -13.74
CA LYS A 19 6.12 -12.08 -15.19
C LYS A 19 4.76 -11.71 -15.75
N GLN A 20 3.70 -12.38 -15.28
CA GLN A 20 2.34 -12.10 -15.73
C GLN A 20 1.91 -10.68 -15.37
N VAL A 21 2.18 -10.26 -14.15
CA VAL A 21 1.83 -8.93 -13.69
C VAL A 21 2.65 -7.87 -14.42
N ALA A 22 3.96 -8.07 -14.54
CA ALA A 22 4.83 -7.15 -15.26
C ALA A 22 4.37 -6.98 -16.71
N LEU A 23 4.02 -8.07 -17.37
CA LEU A 23 3.55 -8.03 -18.74
C LEU A 23 2.26 -7.22 -18.88
N SER A 24 1.32 -7.39 -17.95
CA SER A 24 0.07 -6.65 -17.99
C SER A 24 0.25 -5.16 -17.73
N LEU A 25 1.33 -4.78 -17.04
CA LEU A 25 1.68 -3.38 -16.77
C LEU A 25 2.50 -2.74 -17.89
N GLY A 26 2.99 -3.54 -18.85
CA GLY A 26 3.97 -3.05 -19.81
C GLY A 26 5.31 -2.73 -19.16
N MET A 27 5.64 -3.38 -18.06
CA MET A 27 6.83 -3.14 -17.27
C MET A 27 7.80 -4.31 -17.39
N ASP A 28 9.10 -4.03 -17.37
CA ASP A 28 10.10 -5.07 -17.32
C ASP A 28 10.00 -5.85 -16.00
N GLN A 29 10.13 -7.19 -16.07
CA GLN A 29 10.01 -8.04 -14.91
C GLN A 29 11.02 -7.68 -13.81
N ALA A 30 12.26 -7.34 -14.19
CA ALA A 30 13.28 -6.94 -13.23
C ALA A 30 12.89 -5.67 -12.48
N GLN A 31 12.31 -4.72 -13.19
CA GLN A 31 11.82 -3.48 -12.61
C GLN A 31 10.66 -3.75 -11.63
N TYR A 32 9.71 -4.58 -12.03
CA TYR A 32 8.60 -4.97 -11.17
C TYR A 32 9.09 -5.72 -9.92
N SER A 33 10.04 -6.63 -10.10
CA SER A 33 10.63 -7.38 -8.98
C SER A 33 11.25 -6.46 -7.93
N ARG A 34 11.91 -5.39 -8.37
CA ARG A 34 12.49 -4.41 -7.43
C ARG A 34 11.42 -3.73 -6.60
N ILE A 35 10.26 -3.50 -7.17
CA ILE A 35 9.13 -2.92 -6.42
C ILE A 35 8.68 -3.89 -5.33
N GLU A 36 8.47 -5.16 -5.65
CA GLU A 36 8.06 -6.16 -4.66
C GLU A 36 9.11 -6.35 -3.56
N ASN A 37 10.38 -6.26 -3.91
CA ASN A 37 11.47 -6.43 -2.96
C ASN A 37 11.81 -5.18 -2.15
N GLY A 38 11.10 -4.08 -2.38
CA GLY A 38 11.32 -2.84 -1.65
C GLY A 38 12.56 -2.08 -2.04
N LYS A 39 13.20 -2.44 -3.15
CA LYS A 39 14.39 -1.73 -3.65
C LYS A 39 14.05 -0.45 -4.38
N THR A 40 12.84 -0.35 -4.90
CA THR A 40 12.34 0.82 -5.61
C THR A 40 10.95 1.12 -5.09
N ASP A 41 10.72 2.37 -4.68
CA ASP A 41 9.39 2.80 -4.27
C ASP A 41 8.56 3.09 -5.53
N PRO A 42 7.38 2.46 -5.67
CA PRO A 42 6.53 2.75 -6.80
C PRO A 42 5.87 4.12 -6.66
N SER A 43 5.65 4.78 -7.79
CA SER A 43 4.80 5.98 -7.82
C SER A 43 3.36 5.58 -7.51
N PHE A 44 2.53 6.54 -7.14
CA PHE A 44 1.10 6.27 -6.96
C PHE A 44 0.48 5.74 -8.25
N SER A 45 0.86 6.30 -9.39
CA SER A 45 0.39 5.84 -10.69
C SER A 45 0.73 4.36 -10.92
N ASN A 46 1.95 3.93 -10.57
CA ASN A 46 2.34 2.53 -10.69
C ASN A 46 1.56 1.64 -9.73
N VAL A 47 1.34 2.08 -8.49
CA VAL A 47 0.53 1.32 -7.54
C VAL A 47 -0.89 1.12 -8.08
N ASN A 48 -1.48 2.16 -8.63
CA ASN A 48 -2.81 2.09 -9.24
C ASN A 48 -2.87 1.08 -10.38
N LYS A 49 -1.87 1.08 -11.25
CA LYS A 49 -1.78 0.12 -12.34
C LYS A 49 -1.61 -1.31 -11.83
N ILE A 50 -0.80 -1.48 -10.80
CA ILE A 50 -0.57 -2.78 -10.18
C ILE A 50 -1.87 -3.32 -9.56
N THR A 51 -2.58 -2.51 -8.79
CA THR A 51 -3.83 -2.94 -8.18
C THR A 51 -4.89 -3.27 -9.22
N ALA A 52 -4.97 -2.48 -10.29
CA ALA A 52 -5.87 -2.77 -11.41
C ALA A 52 -5.52 -4.10 -12.07
N SER A 53 -4.24 -4.37 -12.28
CA SER A 53 -3.76 -5.63 -12.84
C SER A 53 -4.09 -6.82 -11.95
N LEU A 54 -4.04 -6.64 -10.64
CA LEU A 54 -4.36 -7.69 -9.66
C LEU A 54 -5.86 -7.84 -9.42
N GLY A 55 -6.67 -6.94 -9.94
CA GLY A 55 -8.12 -6.99 -9.75
C GLY A 55 -8.56 -6.61 -8.35
N VAL A 56 -7.77 -5.80 -7.66
CA VAL A 56 -8.09 -5.29 -6.32
C VAL A 56 -8.07 -3.77 -6.32
N ASP A 57 -8.66 -3.17 -5.30
CA ASP A 57 -8.56 -1.72 -5.12
C ASP A 57 -7.47 -1.39 -4.08
N LEU A 58 -7.19 -0.10 -3.94
CA LEU A 58 -6.16 0.36 -3.03
C LEU A 58 -6.49 0.01 -1.57
N SER A 59 -7.75 0.07 -1.18
CA SER A 59 -8.15 -0.27 0.18
C SER A 59 -7.93 -1.75 0.49
N GLU A 60 -8.12 -2.63 -0.46
CA GLU A 60 -7.81 -4.05 -0.29
C GLU A 60 -6.33 -4.28 -0.06
N LEU A 61 -5.49 -3.55 -0.78
CA LEU A 61 -4.04 -3.67 -0.65
C LEU A 61 -3.57 -3.35 0.79
N PHE A 62 -4.18 -2.36 1.43
CA PHE A 62 -3.79 -1.93 2.77
C PHE A 62 -4.58 -2.57 3.89
N ARG A 63 -5.58 -3.38 3.58
CA ARG A 63 -6.51 -3.93 4.58
C ARG A 63 -5.82 -4.75 5.67
N SER A 64 -4.71 -5.41 5.35
CA SER A 64 -3.97 -6.22 6.31
C SER A 64 -2.96 -5.42 7.14
N ASP A 65 -2.79 -4.12 6.88
CA ASP A 65 -1.89 -3.27 7.66
C ASP A 65 -2.48 -3.02 9.05
N GLU A 66 -1.65 -3.04 10.09
CA GLU A 66 -2.12 -2.85 11.46
C GLU A 66 -2.80 -1.50 11.65
N VAL A 67 -2.22 -0.43 11.11
CA VAL A 67 -2.82 0.91 11.18
C VAL A 67 -4.18 0.89 10.53
N PHE A 68 -4.30 0.24 9.39
CA PHE A 68 -5.55 0.13 8.66
C PHE A 68 -6.58 -0.72 9.39
N LYS A 69 -6.15 -1.82 10.02
CA LYS A 69 -7.04 -2.66 10.81
C LYS A 69 -7.61 -1.92 12.00
N GLU A 70 -6.77 -1.16 12.70
CA GLU A 70 -7.23 -0.36 13.83
C GLU A 70 -8.30 0.64 13.40
N VAL A 71 -8.07 1.32 12.29
CA VAL A 71 -9.02 2.30 11.76
C VAL A 71 -10.29 1.61 11.27
N ASN A 72 -10.16 0.48 10.57
CA ASN A 72 -11.31 -0.27 10.06
C ASN A 72 -12.23 -0.78 11.17
N SER A 73 -11.65 -1.17 12.30
CA SER A 73 -12.46 -1.66 13.40
C SER A 73 -13.27 -0.56 14.08
N HIS A 74 -12.86 0.71 13.90
CA HIS A 74 -13.47 1.85 14.59
C HIS A 74 -14.14 2.85 13.66
N ASP A 75 -13.74 2.92 12.38
CA ASP A 75 -14.23 3.95 11.47
C ASP A 75 -14.35 3.44 10.03
N LYS A 76 -15.55 3.00 9.66
CA LYS A 76 -15.85 2.55 8.30
C LYS A 76 -15.76 3.69 7.28
N THR A 77 -15.91 4.95 7.72
CA THR A 77 -15.88 6.07 6.80
C THR A 77 -14.51 6.29 6.17
N LEU A 78 -13.44 5.82 6.79
CA LEU A 78 -12.12 5.93 6.21
C LEU A 78 -12.00 5.12 4.92
N ILE A 79 -12.57 3.90 4.89
CA ILE A 79 -12.56 3.06 3.68
C ILE A 79 -13.34 3.75 2.57
N GLU A 80 -14.47 4.36 2.90
CA GLU A 80 -15.27 5.13 1.94
C GLU A 80 -14.46 6.29 1.38
N LYS A 81 -13.74 7.02 2.24
CA LYS A 81 -12.88 8.13 1.82
C LYS A 81 -11.74 7.65 0.92
N LEU A 82 -11.15 6.48 1.19
CA LEU A 82 -10.12 5.92 0.34
C LEU A 82 -10.64 5.59 -1.06
N SER A 83 -11.88 5.09 -1.14
CA SER A 83 -12.51 4.84 -2.43
C SER A 83 -12.70 6.13 -3.24
N ILE A 84 -13.00 7.23 -2.57
CA ILE A 84 -13.10 8.54 -3.20
C ILE A 84 -11.74 9.02 -3.71
N ILE A 85 -10.67 8.75 -2.96
CA ILE A 85 -9.30 9.15 -3.32
C ILE A 85 -8.89 8.55 -4.65
N GLU A 86 -9.33 7.35 -4.99
CA GLU A 86 -9.04 6.74 -6.27
C GLU A 86 -9.57 7.55 -7.47
N LYS A 87 -10.54 8.42 -7.23
CA LYS A 87 -11.13 9.29 -8.26
C LYS A 87 -10.42 10.63 -8.39
N LEU A 88 -9.45 10.93 -7.53
CA LEU A 88 -8.68 12.16 -7.59
C LEU A 88 -7.71 12.19 -8.76
N GLU A 89 -7.24 13.37 -9.10
CA GLU A 89 -6.18 13.52 -10.10
C GLU A 89 -4.88 12.95 -9.58
N ASP A 90 -3.99 12.51 -10.47
CA ASP A 90 -2.74 11.85 -10.11
C ASP A 90 -1.89 12.66 -9.13
N LYS A 91 -1.81 13.98 -9.31
CA LYS A 91 -1.06 14.86 -8.42
C LYS A 91 -1.62 14.82 -7.00
N GLU A 92 -2.94 14.83 -6.87
CA GLU A 92 -3.62 14.76 -5.57
C GLU A 92 -3.45 13.39 -4.92
N LYS A 93 -3.49 12.33 -5.72
CA LYS A 93 -3.26 10.97 -5.26
C LYS A 93 -1.85 10.79 -4.72
N GLN A 94 -0.85 11.36 -5.40
CA GLN A 94 0.54 11.30 -4.95
C GLN A 94 0.72 12.01 -3.61
N ALA A 95 0.09 13.17 -3.44
CA ALA A 95 0.11 13.90 -2.17
C ALA A 95 -0.50 13.08 -1.05
N PHE A 96 -1.64 12.44 -1.31
CA PHE A 96 -2.29 11.58 -0.33
C PHE A 96 -1.42 10.38 0.03
N TYR A 97 -0.82 9.74 -0.97
CA TYR A 97 0.04 8.58 -0.74
C TYR A 97 1.24 8.94 0.13
N SER A 98 1.84 10.10 -0.09
CA SER A 98 2.94 10.60 0.73
C SER A 98 2.51 10.84 2.18
N ILE A 99 1.31 11.37 2.37
CA ILE A 99 0.74 11.58 3.70
C ILE A 99 0.52 10.24 4.40
N LEU A 100 -0.02 9.26 3.69
CA LEU A 100 -0.27 7.93 4.24
C LEU A 100 1.03 7.28 4.70
N ASP A 101 2.09 7.35 3.88
CA ASP A 101 3.40 6.84 4.24
C ASP A 101 3.96 7.51 5.48
N ALA A 102 3.81 8.83 5.57
CA ALA A 102 4.27 9.60 6.73
C ALA A 102 3.52 9.20 7.99
N LEU A 103 2.20 8.97 7.89
CA LEU A 103 1.39 8.55 9.03
C LEU A 103 1.78 7.15 9.51
N VAL A 104 2.03 6.22 8.60
CA VAL A 104 2.48 4.87 8.95
C VAL A 104 3.83 4.93 9.64
N ALA A 105 4.77 5.71 9.13
CA ALA A 105 6.09 5.89 9.73
C ALA A 105 5.99 6.50 11.13
N LYS A 106 5.13 7.51 11.29
CA LYS A 106 4.89 8.16 12.58
C LYS A 106 4.31 7.18 13.60
N LYS A 107 3.36 6.36 13.18
CA LYS A 107 2.76 5.34 14.06
C LYS A 107 3.81 4.34 14.54
N LYS A 108 4.66 3.86 13.65
CA LYS A 108 5.74 2.93 14.00
C LYS A 108 6.74 3.58 14.97
N MET A 109 7.10 4.83 14.75
CA MET A 109 8.00 5.56 15.62
C MET A 109 7.39 5.74 17.02
N LYS A 110 6.13 6.11 17.09
CA LYS A 110 5.40 6.28 18.35
C LYS A 110 5.36 4.99 19.15
N ASP A 111 5.06 3.87 18.50
CA ASP A 111 5.02 2.57 19.15
C ASP A 111 6.40 2.18 19.68
N THR A 112 7.46 2.43 18.90
CA THR A 112 8.84 2.17 19.32
C THR A 112 9.21 2.99 20.55
N LEU A 113 8.88 4.28 20.55
CA LEU A 113 9.15 5.16 21.69
C LEU A 113 8.37 4.72 22.95
N SER A 114 7.10 4.38 22.79
CA SER A 114 6.27 3.92 23.89
C SER A 114 6.85 2.66 24.52
N ASN A 115 7.30 1.72 23.70
CA ASN A 115 7.90 0.49 24.17
C ASN A 115 9.25 0.75 24.85
N ALA A 116 10.06 1.66 24.32
CA ALA A 116 11.40 1.94 24.84
C ALA A 116 11.35 2.64 26.20
N ILE A 117 10.39 3.51 26.41
CA ILE A 117 10.29 4.31 27.67
C ILE A 117 9.19 3.84 28.59
N GLY A 118 8.51 2.75 28.25
CA GLY A 118 7.46 2.17 29.09
C GLY A 118 6.20 3.00 29.19
N LEU A 119 5.97 3.93 28.27
CA LEU A 119 4.75 4.72 28.25
C LEU A 119 3.64 3.94 27.56
N ALA A 120 2.58 3.70 28.30
CA ALA A 120 1.34 3.21 27.70
C ALA A 120 0.60 4.40 27.09
N SER A 121 0.37 4.37 25.84
CA SER A 121 -0.32 5.50 25.18
C SER A 121 -1.58 5.07 24.50
#